data_a6640ee910ba7d0e997070ea0c150dd3
#
_entry.id   a6640ee910ba7d0e997070ea0c150dd3
#
_cell.length_a   1.000
_cell.length_b   1.000
_cell.length_c   1.000
_cell.angle_alpha   90.00
_cell.angle_beta   90.00
_cell.angle_gamma   90.00
#
_symmetry.space_group_name_H-M   'P 1'
#
loop_
_entity.id
_entity.type
_entity.pdbx_description
1 polymer ?
#
loop_
_entity_poly.entity_id
_entity_poly.type
_entity_poly.pdbx_seq_one_letter_code
_entity_poly.pdbx_strand_id
1 'polypeptide(L)'
;MALEALPPKPGLGMTAELHLEDVQRAVDVELQEHRPQRVLPAEWAPQSAVQLTWPHADTDWRDLLAEVTETYVRLAYEIASRQPLLIVSPEPDEVQSLLSRRLPAAALQNVHFVAAPSDDTWARDHAFLTVLSDNGAELLDFRFNGWGGKFAAERDNAINRRLFDTGWLHGHYVSALDFELEGGAIESDGAGTLLTTAACLLNPNRRLEGDAVPVPDRGQVELLLRERLGAERILWLHHGYLAGDDTDSHIDTIARLCPNHTIVYVKCDDPADEHHAELQAMEAELEALRTADGRPYHLLALPMPDAIHDEAGARLPAPSANFLSMPRAVLRPTYRR
;
A
#
# COMPACT_ATOMS: atom_id res chain seq x y z
N MET A 1 27.49 7.03 68.47
CA MET A 1 26.41 7.70 67.73
C MET A 1 25.37 6.68 67.41
N ALA A 2 24.24 6.71 68.10
CA ALA A 2 23.16 5.75 68.01
C ALA A 2 22.24 6.14 66.84
N LEU A 3 21.91 5.17 65.99
CA LEU A 3 20.87 5.30 64.97
C LEU A 3 19.51 5.09 65.68
N GLU A 4 18.72 6.18 65.78
CA GLU A 4 17.34 6.11 66.24
C GLU A 4 16.47 5.34 65.19
N ALA A 5 15.77 4.34 65.67
CA ALA A 5 14.81 3.58 64.92
C ALA A 5 13.49 4.38 64.78
N LEU A 6 12.98 4.54 63.59
CA LEU A 6 11.67 5.12 63.30
C LEU A 6 10.56 4.14 63.73
N PRO A 7 9.42 4.64 64.25
CA PRO A 7 8.31 3.81 64.69
C PRO A 7 7.58 3.13 63.51
N PRO A 8 6.99 1.97 63.72
CA PRO A 8 6.25 1.23 62.68
C PRO A 8 4.96 1.99 62.30
N LYS A 9 4.71 2.12 61.02
CA LYS A 9 3.43 2.62 60.49
C LYS A 9 2.30 1.65 60.81
N PRO A 10 1.09 2.14 61.12
CA PRO A 10 -0.05 1.29 61.40
C PRO A 10 -0.46 0.52 60.14
N GLY A 11 -0.79 -0.77 60.32
CA GLY A 11 -1.13 -1.69 59.29
C GLY A 11 -2.39 -1.28 58.51
N LEU A 12 -2.27 -1.22 57.20
CA LEU A 12 -3.37 -1.35 56.26
C LEU A 12 -3.51 -2.84 55.97
N GLY A 13 -4.42 -3.48 56.70
CA GLY A 13 -4.93 -4.77 56.33
C GLY A 13 -5.85 -4.63 55.11
N MET A 14 -5.33 -4.86 53.96
CA MET A 14 -6.08 -5.24 52.77
C MET A 14 -5.25 -6.24 51.98
N THR A 15 -5.53 -7.50 52.20
CA THR A 15 -5.17 -8.55 51.25
C THR A 15 -6.15 -8.39 50.05
N ALA A 16 -5.79 -7.49 49.12
CA ALA A 16 -6.40 -7.55 47.80
C ALA A 16 -5.80 -8.75 47.10
N GLU A 17 -6.58 -9.80 46.90
CA GLU A 17 -6.27 -10.82 45.90
C GLU A 17 -6.31 -10.11 44.55
N LEU A 18 -5.11 -9.75 44.03
CA LEU A 18 -4.96 -9.30 42.66
C LEU A 18 -5.27 -10.53 41.78
N HIS A 19 -6.44 -10.53 41.17
CA HIS A 19 -6.77 -11.54 40.18
C HIS A 19 -5.82 -11.39 38.98
N LEU A 20 -5.33 -12.51 38.47
CA LEU A 20 -4.42 -12.55 37.29
C LEU A 20 -4.99 -11.72 36.13
N GLU A 21 -6.32 -11.69 35.97
CA GLU A 21 -7.04 -10.90 34.98
C GLU A 21 -6.88 -9.38 35.16
N ASP A 22 -6.82 -8.90 36.43
CA ASP A 22 -6.62 -7.46 36.70
C ASP A 22 -5.17 -7.05 36.44
N VAL A 23 -4.22 -7.93 36.73
CA VAL A 23 -2.80 -7.72 36.41
C VAL A 23 -2.60 -7.74 34.89
N GLN A 24 -3.23 -8.71 34.19
CA GLN A 24 -3.16 -8.78 32.73
C GLN A 24 -3.76 -7.54 32.07
N ARG A 25 -4.93 -7.10 32.56
CA ARG A 25 -5.59 -5.87 32.06
C ARG A 25 -4.73 -4.61 32.33
N ALA A 26 -4.08 -4.51 33.48
CA ALA A 26 -3.19 -3.39 33.80
C ALA A 26 -1.95 -3.39 32.90
N VAL A 27 -1.35 -4.56 32.66
CA VAL A 27 -0.21 -4.74 31.73
C VAL A 27 -0.63 -4.41 30.30
N ASP A 28 -1.81 -4.85 29.87
CA ASP A 28 -2.33 -4.57 28.54
C ASP A 28 -2.60 -3.06 28.34
N VAL A 29 -3.10 -2.37 29.35
CA VAL A 29 -3.30 -0.91 29.34
C VAL A 29 -1.95 -0.18 29.31
N GLU A 30 -0.97 -0.61 30.12
CA GLU A 30 0.36 0.02 30.17
C GLU A 30 1.14 -0.23 28.86
N LEU A 31 0.97 -1.41 28.23
CA LEU A 31 1.51 -1.71 26.92
C LEU A 31 0.81 -0.91 25.81
N GLN A 32 -0.48 -0.60 25.92
CA GLN A 32 -1.19 0.27 24.99
C GLN A 32 -0.77 1.74 25.11
N GLU A 33 -0.52 2.23 26.33
CA GLU A 33 -0.07 3.60 26.57
C GLU A 33 1.39 3.85 26.10
N HIS A 34 2.19 2.80 25.91
CA HIS A 34 3.61 2.88 25.50
C HIS A 34 3.86 2.38 24.08
N ARG A 35 2.82 2.06 23.29
CA ARG A 35 3.03 1.75 21.86
C ARG A 35 3.46 3.02 21.13
N PRO A 36 4.60 3.01 20.43
CA PRO A 36 4.98 4.14 19.60
C PRO A 36 3.83 4.41 18.62
N GLN A 37 3.41 5.66 18.56
CA GLN A 37 2.35 6.05 17.64
C GLN A 37 2.85 5.82 16.21
N ARG A 38 2.21 4.91 15.50
CA ARG A 38 2.50 4.58 14.11
C ARG A 38 1.47 5.20 13.19
N VAL A 39 1.89 5.69 12.05
CA VAL A 39 1.02 6.23 11.01
C VAL A 39 1.53 5.80 9.64
N LEU A 40 0.69 5.14 8.86
CA LEU A 40 0.91 5.01 7.43
C LEU A 40 0.54 6.36 6.78
N PRO A 41 1.50 7.12 6.21
CA PRO A 41 1.23 8.40 5.58
C PRO A 41 0.24 8.25 4.42
N ALA A 42 -0.51 9.31 4.14
CA ALA A 42 -1.28 9.40 2.92
C ALA A 42 -0.36 9.51 1.69
N GLU A 43 -0.81 9.08 0.52
CA GLU A 43 0.01 9.15 -0.70
C GLU A 43 0.40 10.59 -1.07
N TRP A 44 -0.40 11.59 -0.73
CA TRP A 44 -0.07 13.01 -0.93
C TRP A 44 0.87 13.62 0.12
N ALA A 45 1.30 12.83 1.12
CA ALA A 45 2.32 13.28 2.07
C ALA A 45 3.68 13.45 1.36
N PRO A 46 4.61 14.24 1.92
CA PRO A 46 5.95 14.35 1.36
C PRO A 46 6.62 12.98 1.22
N GLN A 47 7.10 12.68 0.01
CA GLN A 47 7.75 11.44 -0.35
C GLN A 47 9.25 11.67 -0.50
N SER A 48 10.09 10.75 -0.01
CA SER A 48 11.54 10.80 -0.20
C SER A 48 11.96 10.42 -1.61
N ALA A 49 11.25 9.46 -2.22
CA ALA A 49 11.45 8.99 -3.58
C ALA A 49 10.23 8.23 -4.09
N VAL A 50 10.15 8.04 -5.39
CA VAL A 50 9.27 7.05 -6.05
C VAL A 50 10.14 5.90 -6.54
N GLN A 51 9.66 4.66 -6.39
CA GLN A 51 10.29 3.48 -6.95
C GLN A 51 9.59 3.06 -8.24
N LEU A 52 10.38 2.72 -9.26
CA LEU A 52 9.95 1.97 -10.44
C LEU A 52 10.75 0.68 -10.55
N THR A 53 10.09 -0.43 -10.82
CA THR A 53 10.73 -1.67 -11.26
C THR A 53 10.62 -1.71 -12.77
N TRP A 54 11.79 -1.76 -13.46
CA TRP A 54 11.89 -1.51 -14.90
C TRP A 54 11.48 -2.73 -15.71
N PRO A 55 10.66 -2.58 -16.78
CA PRO A 55 10.27 -3.70 -17.64
C PRO A 55 11.47 -4.26 -18.40
N HIS A 56 11.48 -5.58 -18.56
CA HIS A 56 12.51 -6.31 -19.30
C HIS A 56 11.92 -7.53 -20.03
N ALA A 57 12.76 -8.23 -20.79
CA ALA A 57 12.30 -9.31 -21.68
C ALA A 57 11.73 -10.55 -20.94
N ASP A 58 11.96 -10.67 -19.65
CA ASP A 58 11.43 -11.78 -18.83
C ASP A 58 10.18 -11.39 -18.02
N THR A 59 9.63 -10.18 -18.22
CA THR A 59 8.36 -9.74 -17.65
C THR A 59 7.19 -10.04 -18.59
N ASP A 60 5.96 -9.91 -18.12
CA ASP A 60 4.75 -10.06 -18.93
C ASP A 60 4.65 -9.03 -20.07
N TRP A 61 5.48 -7.98 -20.01
CA TRP A 61 5.58 -6.94 -21.04
C TRP A 61 6.43 -7.32 -22.26
N ARG A 62 6.96 -8.55 -22.33
CA ARG A 62 7.88 -9.01 -23.40
C ARG A 62 7.43 -8.61 -24.80
N ASP A 63 6.18 -8.89 -25.13
CA ASP A 63 5.65 -8.67 -26.49
C ASP A 63 5.36 -7.19 -26.79
N LEU A 64 5.24 -6.35 -25.75
CA LEU A 64 4.99 -4.91 -25.82
C LEU A 64 6.16 -4.10 -25.23
N LEU A 65 7.34 -4.71 -25.09
CA LEU A 65 8.45 -4.13 -24.33
C LEU A 65 8.86 -2.76 -24.86
N ALA A 66 8.83 -2.54 -26.17
CA ALA A 66 9.20 -1.25 -26.76
C ALA A 66 8.22 -0.14 -26.36
N GLU A 67 6.91 -0.39 -26.43
CA GLU A 67 5.84 0.57 -26.09
C GLU A 67 5.84 0.88 -24.59
N VAL A 68 5.98 -0.16 -23.77
CA VAL A 68 6.00 -0.02 -22.32
C VAL A 68 7.27 0.72 -21.89
N THR A 69 8.42 0.44 -22.49
CA THR A 69 9.66 1.18 -22.23
C THR A 69 9.50 2.67 -22.53
N GLU A 70 8.84 3.05 -23.62
CA GLU A 70 8.54 4.46 -23.92
C GLU A 70 7.66 5.11 -22.84
N THR A 71 6.71 4.38 -22.31
CA THR A 71 5.88 4.84 -21.18
C THR A 71 6.72 5.03 -19.93
N TYR A 72 7.59 4.07 -19.60
CA TYR A 72 8.49 4.16 -18.45
C TYR A 72 9.51 5.29 -18.56
N VAL A 73 10.03 5.58 -19.77
CA VAL A 73 10.87 6.77 -20.01
C VAL A 73 10.13 8.07 -19.70
N ARG A 74 8.83 8.16 -20.06
CA ARG A 74 8.01 9.33 -19.75
C ARG A 74 7.73 9.43 -18.24
N LEU A 75 7.39 8.31 -17.59
CA LEU A 75 7.24 8.27 -16.13
C LEU A 75 8.52 8.69 -15.42
N ALA A 76 9.67 8.15 -15.84
CA ALA A 76 10.98 8.52 -15.29
C ALA A 76 11.26 10.01 -15.43
N TYR A 77 10.96 10.62 -16.58
CA TYR A 77 11.10 12.06 -16.79
C TYR A 77 10.20 12.88 -15.87
N GLU A 78 8.90 12.53 -15.80
CA GLU A 78 7.93 13.28 -15.01
C GLU A 78 8.22 13.18 -13.51
N ILE A 79 8.64 12.01 -13.03
CA ILE A 79 9.00 11.80 -11.63
C ILE A 79 10.33 12.52 -11.31
N ALA A 80 11.39 12.20 -12.05
CA ALA A 80 12.73 12.72 -11.77
C ALA A 80 12.86 14.24 -11.94
N SER A 81 11.95 14.87 -12.70
CA SER A 81 11.87 16.32 -12.79
C SER A 81 11.31 16.99 -11.53
N ARG A 82 10.75 16.23 -10.59
CA ARG A 82 10.04 16.75 -9.40
C ARG A 82 10.59 16.24 -8.08
N GLN A 83 11.08 15.00 -8.07
CA GLN A 83 11.58 14.35 -6.86
C GLN A 83 12.54 13.21 -7.20
N PRO A 84 13.28 12.65 -6.23
CA PRO A 84 14.12 11.48 -6.45
C PRO A 84 13.32 10.30 -7.00
N LEU A 85 13.93 9.60 -7.94
CA LEU A 85 13.42 8.38 -8.56
C LEU A 85 14.40 7.24 -8.33
N LEU A 86 13.91 6.13 -7.80
CA LEU A 86 14.66 4.90 -7.65
C LEU A 86 14.21 3.92 -8.74
N ILE A 87 15.14 3.49 -9.57
CA ILE A 87 14.89 2.49 -10.62
C ILE A 87 15.59 1.19 -10.25
N VAL A 88 14.79 0.14 -10.12
CA VAL A 88 15.25 -1.23 -9.95
C VAL A 88 15.23 -1.93 -11.29
N SER A 89 16.30 -2.60 -11.65
CA SER A 89 16.42 -3.35 -12.93
C SER A 89 17.44 -4.47 -12.78
N PRO A 90 17.29 -5.61 -13.47
CA PRO A 90 18.36 -6.59 -13.62
C PRO A 90 19.55 -6.02 -14.40
N GLU A 91 19.31 -5.06 -15.32
CA GLU A 91 20.33 -4.44 -16.18
C GLU A 91 20.34 -2.90 -16.02
N PRO A 92 20.72 -2.38 -14.82
CA PRO A 92 20.63 -0.95 -14.52
C PRO A 92 21.50 -0.07 -15.43
N ASP A 93 22.63 -0.56 -15.91
CA ASP A 93 23.53 0.19 -16.80
C ASP A 93 22.90 0.43 -18.18
N GLU A 94 22.11 -0.51 -18.68
CA GLU A 94 21.37 -0.34 -19.94
C GLU A 94 20.27 0.71 -19.78
N VAL A 95 19.53 0.65 -18.67
CA VAL A 95 18.50 1.65 -18.34
C VAL A 95 19.10 3.02 -18.16
N GLN A 96 20.21 3.13 -17.44
CA GLN A 96 20.94 4.39 -17.29
C GLN A 96 21.42 4.94 -18.63
N SER A 97 21.97 4.09 -19.48
CA SER A 97 22.40 4.47 -20.84
C SER A 97 21.23 4.97 -21.69
N LEU A 98 20.07 4.31 -21.61
CA LEU A 98 18.85 4.74 -22.28
C LEU A 98 18.39 6.11 -21.79
N LEU A 99 18.23 6.28 -20.47
CA LEU A 99 17.72 7.50 -19.87
C LEU A 99 18.69 8.68 -20.06
N SER A 100 20.01 8.43 -20.09
CA SER A 100 21.00 9.49 -20.37
C SER A 100 20.85 10.10 -21.75
N ARG A 101 20.29 9.37 -22.72
CA ARG A 101 20.01 9.87 -24.07
C ARG A 101 18.63 10.55 -24.20
N ARG A 102 17.77 10.35 -23.23
CA ARG A 102 16.35 10.72 -23.32
C ARG A 102 15.94 11.82 -22.33
N LEU A 103 16.56 11.87 -21.17
CA LEU A 103 16.24 12.82 -20.11
C LEU A 103 17.23 13.99 -20.09
N PRO A 104 16.76 15.21 -19.73
CA PRO A 104 17.66 16.32 -19.39
C PRO A 104 18.58 15.95 -18.23
N ALA A 105 19.83 16.46 -18.25
CA ALA A 105 20.83 16.17 -17.22
C ALA A 105 20.32 16.49 -15.79
N ALA A 106 19.54 17.56 -15.63
CA ALA A 106 18.97 17.95 -14.34
C ALA A 106 17.98 16.90 -13.79
N ALA A 107 17.16 16.28 -14.64
CA ALA A 107 16.27 15.19 -14.22
C ALA A 107 17.07 13.92 -13.92
N LEU A 108 18.05 13.58 -14.77
CA LEU A 108 18.87 12.39 -14.60
C LEU A 108 19.65 12.38 -13.27
N GLN A 109 20.04 13.55 -12.75
CA GLN A 109 20.71 13.67 -11.43
C GLN A 109 19.82 13.20 -10.26
N ASN A 110 18.50 13.17 -10.44
CA ASN A 110 17.56 12.70 -9.44
C ASN A 110 17.25 11.20 -9.58
N VAL A 111 17.87 10.49 -10.54
CA VAL A 111 17.62 9.06 -10.75
C VAL A 111 18.71 8.23 -10.09
N HIS A 112 18.29 7.27 -9.28
CA HIS A 112 19.15 6.28 -8.64
C HIS A 112 18.85 4.91 -9.23
N PHE A 113 19.88 4.19 -9.63
CA PHE A 113 19.77 2.88 -10.25
C PHE A 113 20.27 1.80 -9.30
N VAL A 114 19.48 0.73 -9.17
CA VAL A 114 19.81 -0.42 -8.32
C VAL A 114 19.69 -1.71 -9.11
N ALA A 115 20.73 -2.51 -9.05
CA ALA A 115 20.75 -3.84 -9.66
C ALA A 115 19.98 -4.83 -8.79
N ALA A 116 18.84 -5.31 -9.27
CA ALA A 116 18.14 -6.44 -8.69
C ALA A 116 17.33 -7.17 -9.77
N PRO A 117 17.30 -8.51 -9.74
CA PRO A 117 16.35 -9.29 -10.52
C PRO A 117 14.91 -8.94 -10.09
N SER A 118 13.99 -8.95 -11.03
CA SER A 118 12.56 -8.86 -10.80
C SER A 118 11.82 -9.92 -11.59
N ASP A 119 10.61 -10.24 -11.16
CA ASP A 119 9.69 -11.09 -11.91
C ASP A 119 8.81 -10.24 -12.81
N ASP A 120 8.35 -9.05 -12.32
CA ASP A 120 7.62 -8.06 -13.11
C ASP A 120 7.83 -6.63 -12.57
N THR A 121 6.93 -5.71 -12.91
CA THR A 121 7.10 -4.25 -12.78
C THR A 121 6.27 -3.63 -11.65
N TRP A 122 5.56 -4.40 -10.88
CA TRP A 122 4.48 -3.97 -9.98
C TRP A 122 4.99 -3.47 -8.63
N ALA A 123 5.83 -2.41 -8.67
CA ALA A 123 6.43 -1.83 -7.47
C ALA A 123 5.41 -1.31 -6.44
N ARG A 124 4.19 -0.94 -6.88
CA ARG A 124 3.10 -0.57 -5.96
C ARG A 124 2.82 -1.69 -4.96
N ASP A 125 2.93 -2.95 -5.37
CA ASP A 125 2.47 -4.09 -4.59
C ASP A 125 3.59 -4.76 -3.81
N HIS A 126 4.82 -4.78 -4.35
CA HIS A 126 5.95 -5.42 -3.68
C HIS A 126 6.89 -4.46 -2.92
N ALA A 127 6.82 -3.14 -3.17
CA ALA A 127 7.71 -2.19 -2.51
C ALA A 127 7.36 -1.99 -1.03
N PHE A 128 8.28 -1.40 -0.26
CA PHE A 128 8.06 -1.08 1.14
C PHE A 128 6.80 -0.26 1.38
N LEU A 129 6.05 -0.62 2.43
CA LEU A 129 5.11 0.30 3.06
C LEU A 129 5.85 1.06 4.16
N THR A 130 6.01 2.37 3.98
CA THR A 130 6.72 3.19 4.95
C THR A 130 5.75 3.73 6.00
N VAL A 131 5.99 3.40 7.26
CA VAL A 131 5.25 3.90 8.41
C VAL A 131 6.11 4.89 9.17
N LEU A 132 5.54 5.99 9.60
CA LEU A 132 6.18 6.93 10.50
C LEU A 132 5.84 6.58 11.95
N SER A 133 6.85 6.55 12.80
CA SER A 133 6.71 6.28 14.24
C SER A 133 7.57 7.24 15.04
N ASP A 134 7.47 7.18 16.37
CA ASP A 134 8.35 7.94 17.29
C ASP A 134 9.84 7.59 17.08
N ASN A 135 10.12 6.44 16.49
CA ASN A 135 11.48 5.99 16.14
C ASN A 135 11.94 6.46 14.76
N GLY A 136 11.12 7.21 14.03
CA GLY A 136 11.40 7.64 12.67
C GLY A 136 10.65 6.79 11.62
N ALA A 137 11.21 6.73 10.41
CA ALA A 137 10.63 5.94 9.32
C ALA A 137 10.91 4.44 9.51
N GLU A 138 9.88 3.63 9.46
CA GLU A 138 9.94 2.17 9.46
C GLU A 138 9.56 1.68 8.05
N LEU A 139 10.47 0.94 7.43
CA LEU A 139 10.31 0.37 6.10
C LEU A 139 9.80 -1.06 6.26
N LEU A 140 8.49 -1.24 6.17
CA LEU A 140 7.85 -2.54 6.34
C LEU A 140 7.93 -3.34 5.04
N ASP A 141 8.55 -4.50 5.14
CA ASP A 141 8.71 -5.45 4.04
C ASP A 141 7.66 -6.56 4.17
N PHE A 142 6.50 -6.35 3.52
CA PHE A 142 5.43 -7.34 3.47
C PHE A 142 5.69 -8.37 2.37
N ARG A 143 5.10 -9.55 2.52
CA ARG A 143 5.15 -10.57 1.48
C ARG A 143 4.20 -10.21 0.33
N PHE A 144 4.73 -10.20 -0.87
CA PHE A 144 3.97 -10.20 -2.11
C PHE A 144 3.95 -11.62 -2.69
N ASN A 145 2.77 -12.16 -2.95
CA ASN A 145 2.61 -13.54 -3.44
C ASN A 145 2.09 -13.62 -4.88
N GLY A 146 2.24 -12.54 -5.67
CA GLY A 146 1.74 -12.50 -7.04
C GLY A 146 0.21 -12.55 -7.11
N TRP A 147 -0.46 -11.77 -6.24
CA TRP A 147 -1.93 -11.67 -6.11
C TRP A 147 -2.61 -13.02 -5.87
N GLY A 148 -2.09 -13.75 -4.89
CA GLY A 148 -2.63 -15.05 -4.53
C GLY A 148 -2.03 -16.22 -5.28
N GLY A 149 -0.77 -16.13 -5.70
CA GLY A 149 -0.03 -17.19 -6.37
C GLY A 149 -0.37 -17.33 -7.86
N LYS A 150 -0.97 -16.30 -8.47
CA LYS A 150 -1.28 -16.29 -9.91
C LYS A 150 -0.02 -16.09 -10.76
N PHE A 151 0.97 -15.37 -10.23
CA PHE A 151 2.22 -15.01 -10.88
C PHE A 151 3.43 -15.30 -9.99
N ALA A 152 4.60 -15.46 -10.59
CA ALA A 152 5.86 -15.54 -9.84
C ALA A 152 6.15 -14.21 -9.14
N ALA A 153 6.68 -14.25 -7.91
CA ALA A 153 6.96 -13.06 -7.11
C ALA A 153 8.21 -13.21 -6.23
N GLU A 154 8.97 -14.29 -6.38
CA GLU A 154 10.13 -14.57 -5.51
C GLU A 154 11.24 -13.55 -5.68
N ARG A 155 11.47 -13.09 -6.92
CA ARG A 155 12.49 -12.07 -7.20
C ARG A 155 12.03 -10.70 -6.71
N ASP A 156 10.74 -10.39 -6.89
CA ASP A 156 10.14 -9.13 -6.45
C ASP A 156 10.18 -9.00 -4.93
N ASN A 157 9.89 -10.07 -4.18
CA ASN A 157 10.04 -10.12 -2.73
C ASN A 157 11.49 -9.88 -2.26
N ALA A 158 12.48 -10.20 -3.06
CA ALA A 158 13.88 -9.98 -2.69
C ALA A 158 14.36 -8.54 -2.92
N ILE A 159 13.59 -7.70 -3.61
CA ILE A 159 13.98 -6.33 -3.98
C ILE A 159 14.15 -5.46 -2.73
N ASN A 160 13.16 -5.46 -1.84
CA ASN A 160 13.16 -4.60 -0.66
C ASN A 160 14.42 -4.79 0.21
N ARG A 161 14.77 -6.04 0.49
CA ARG A 161 15.97 -6.33 1.26
C ARG A 161 17.24 -5.84 0.55
N ARG A 162 17.35 -6.03 -0.76
CA ARG A 162 18.48 -5.56 -1.56
C ARG A 162 18.58 -4.05 -1.57
N LEU A 163 17.45 -3.34 -1.72
CA LEU A 163 17.40 -1.89 -1.66
C LEU A 163 17.88 -1.38 -0.31
N PHE A 164 17.39 -1.96 0.78
CA PHE A 164 17.83 -1.57 2.12
C PHE A 164 19.32 -1.76 2.33
N ASP A 165 19.87 -2.88 1.87
CA ASP A 165 21.30 -3.21 1.99
C ASP A 165 22.21 -2.28 1.18
N THR A 166 21.69 -1.52 0.22
CA THR A 166 22.48 -0.47 -0.49
C THR A 166 22.83 0.71 0.42
N GLY A 167 22.09 0.90 1.53
CA GLY A 167 22.24 2.07 2.40
C GLY A 167 21.70 3.39 1.83
N TRP A 168 21.05 3.35 0.67
CA TRP A 168 20.46 4.55 0.06
C TRP A 168 19.14 4.95 0.75
N LEU A 169 18.36 3.97 1.20
CA LEU A 169 17.13 4.21 1.95
C LEU A 169 17.45 4.50 3.41
N HIS A 170 16.83 5.56 3.95
CA HIS A 170 16.96 5.93 5.35
C HIS A 170 15.73 5.50 6.13
N GLY A 171 15.92 4.78 7.24
CA GLY A 171 14.88 4.26 8.10
C GLY A 171 15.27 2.95 8.74
N HIS A 172 14.31 2.33 9.42
CA HIS A 172 14.48 1.03 10.06
C HIS A 172 13.80 -0.05 9.20
N TYR A 173 14.55 -1.05 8.80
CA TYR A 173 13.97 -2.23 8.14
C TYR A 173 13.15 -3.03 9.16
N VAL A 174 11.90 -3.31 8.79
CA VAL A 174 10.99 -4.12 9.59
C VAL A 174 10.46 -5.26 8.70
N SER A 175 10.86 -6.49 9.03
CA SER A 175 10.30 -7.65 8.34
C SER A 175 8.84 -7.84 8.74
N ALA A 176 7.97 -7.90 7.76
CA ALA A 176 6.54 -8.21 7.87
C ALA A 176 6.16 -9.35 6.89
N LEU A 177 7.15 -10.17 6.53
CA LEU A 177 7.01 -11.28 5.57
C LEU A 177 6.12 -12.42 6.08
N ASP A 178 5.68 -12.35 7.32
CA ASP A 178 4.69 -13.23 7.94
C ASP A 178 3.24 -12.91 7.53
N PHE A 179 3.02 -11.83 6.75
CA PHE A 179 1.72 -11.45 6.24
C PHE A 179 1.80 -10.99 4.77
N GLU A 180 0.87 -11.49 3.97
CA GLU A 180 0.74 -11.13 2.57
C GLU A 180 -0.10 -9.87 2.43
N LEU A 181 0.54 -8.77 1.99
CA LEU A 181 -0.11 -7.46 1.82
C LEU A 181 0.55 -6.68 0.68
N GLU A 182 -0.26 -6.31 -0.28
CA GLU A 182 0.13 -5.44 -1.39
C GLU A 182 -0.18 -3.97 -1.07
N GLY A 183 0.68 -3.06 -1.53
CA GLY A 183 0.45 -1.62 -1.37
C GLY A 183 -0.80 -1.12 -2.08
N GLY A 184 -1.18 -1.74 -3.21
CA GLY A 184 -2.41 -1.43 -3.94
C GLY A 184 -3.70 -1.88 -3.23
N ALA A 185 -3.60 -2.82 -2.27
CA ALA A 185 -4.75 -3.31 -1.52
C ALA A 185 -5.26 -2.34 -0.44
N ILE A 186 -4.53 -1.28 -0.14
CA ILE A 186 -4.84 -0.34 0.94
C ILE A 186 -4.67 1.12 0.52
N GLU A 187 -5.55 1.98 1.02
CA GLU A 187 -5.45 3.44 0.94
C GLU A 187 -5.41 4.04 2.34
N SER A 188 -4.59 5.07 2.56
CA SER A 188 -4.46 5.76 3.84
C SER A 188 -4.79 7.24 3.72
N ASP A 189 -5.49 7.80 4.71
CA ASP A 189 -5.68 9.24 4.85
C ASP A 189 -4.53 9.94 5.61
N GLY A 190 -3.55 9.18 6.11
CA GLY A 190 -2.46 9.70 6.92
C GLY A 190 -2.85 10.13 8.33
N ALA A 191 -4.09 9.87 8.74
CA ALA A 191 -4.66 10.22 10.03
C ALA A 191 -5.34 9.02 10.73
N GLY A 192 -4.85 7.81 10.41
CA GLY A 192 -5.30 6.57 11.03
C GLY A 192 -6.50 5.90 10.35
N THR A 193 -7.05 6.44 9.25
CA THR A 193 -8.10 5.75 8.48
C THR A 193 -7.47 5.01 7.31
N LEU A 194 -7.76 3.72 7.19
CA LEU A 194 -7.49 2.91 6.00
C LEU A 194 -8.78 2.58 5.25
N LEU A 195 -8.71 2.54 3.93
CA LEU A 195 -9.76 2.05 3.04
C LEU A 195 -9.23 0.84 2.27
N THR A 196 -10.03 -0.21 2.18
CA THR A 196 -9.68 -1.47 1.52
C THR A 196 -10.91 -2.20 1.00
N THR A 197 -10.71 -3.31 0.30
CA THR A 197 -11.78 -4.18 -0.16
C THR A 197 -11.79 -5.52 0.59
N ALA A 198 -12.97 -6.04 0.83
CA ALA A 198 -13.14 -7.37 1.42
C ALA A 198 -12.72 -8.48 0.44
N ALA A 199 -12.94 -8.27 -0.85
CA ALA A 199 -12.57 -9.23 -1.89
C ALA A 199 -11.06 -9.49 -1.92
N CYS A 200 -10.24 -8.48 -1.65
CA CYS A 200 -8.79 -8.62 -1.60
C CYS A 200 -8.32 -9.16 -0.23
N LEU A 201 -8.47 -8.39 0.85
CA LEU A 201 -7.82 -8.72 2.12
C LEU A 201 -8.46 -9.89 2.87
N LEU A 202 -9.70 -10.28 2.56
CA LEU A 202 -10.32 -11.49 3.12
C LEU A 202 -10.30 -12.67 2.14
N ASN A 203 -9.55 -12.54 1.04
CA ASN A 203 -9.38 -13.64 0.10
C ASN A 203 -8.55 -14.75 0.74
N PRO A 204 -8.97 -16.04 0.62
CA PRO A 204 -8.20 -17.18 1.11
C PRO A 204 -6.77 -17.30 0.58
N ASN A 205 -6.44 -16.59 -0.48
CA ASN A 205 -5.11 -16.57 -1.07
C ASN A 205 -4.17 -15.50 -0.47
N ARG A 206 -4.64 -14.64 0.48
CA ARG A 206 -3.83 -13.77 1.33
C ARG A 206 -3.73 -14.41 2.70
N ARG A 207 -2.54 -14.85 3.09
CA ARG A 207 -2.32 -15.70 4.27
C ARG A 207 -1.39 -15.05 5.27
N LEU A 208 -1.51 -15.53 6.50
CA LEU A 208 -0.47 -15.44 7.51
C LEU A 208 0.53 -16.59 7.31
N GLU A 209 1.75 -16.41 7.71
CA GLU A 209 2.79 -17.45 7.60
C GLU A 209 2.37 -18.73 8.32
N GLY A 210 2.40 -19.84 7.61
CA GLY A 210 2.14 -21.18 8.08
C GLY A 210 0.96 -21.86 7.38
N ASP A 211 1.23 -22.95 6.67
CA ASP A 211 0.21 -23.72 5.90
C ASP A 211 -0.94 -24.27 6.75
N ALA A 212 -0.80 -24.27 8.07
CA ALA A 212 -1.79 -24.76 9.03
C ALA A 212 -2.67 -23.65 9.64
N VAL A 213 -2.40 -22.37 9.32
CA VAL A 213 -3.19 -21.26 9.86
C VAL A 213 -4.46 -21.10 9.03
N PRO A 214 -5.65 -21.07 9.65
CA PRO A 214 -6.88 -20.72 8.93
C PRO A 214 -6.73 -19.39 8.22
N VAL A 215 -7.46 -19.21 7.11
CA VAL A 215 -7.61 -17.91 6.46
C VAL A 215 -7.95 -16.89 7.52
N PRO A 216 -7.22 -15.76 7.64
CA PRO A 216 -7.49 -14.78 8.67
C PRO A 216 -8.90 -14.22 8.50
N ASP A 217 -9.64 -14.17 9.59
CA ASP A 217 -10.92 -13.48 9.60
C ASP A 217 -10.71 -11.96 9.60
N ARG A 218 -11.78 -11.23 9.37
CA ARG A 218 -11.74 -9.76 9.35
C ARG A 218 -11.11 -9.16 10.61
N GLY A 219 -11.41 -9.71 11.79
CA GLY A 219 -10.88 -9.20 13.06
C GLY A 219 -9.35 -9.36 13.15
N GLN A 220 -8.84 -10.49 12.69
CA GLN A 220 -7.40 -10.75 12.62
C GLN A 220 -6.69 -9.81 11.63
N VAL A 221 -7.26 -9.62 10.45
CA VAL A 221 -6.72 -8.65 9.47
C VAL A 221 -6.74 -7.23 10.05
N GLU A 222 -7.85 -6.80 10.65
CA GLU A 222 -7.93 -5.47 11.27
C GLU A 222 -6.91 -5.29 12.39
N LEU A 223 -6.67 -6.31 13.21
CA LEU A 223 -5.65 -6.27 14.26
C LEU A 223 -4.26 -6.06 13.67
N LEU A 224 -3.91 -6.81 12.61
CA LEU A 224 -2.63 -6.67 11.92
C LEU A 224 -2.44 -5.28 11.31
N LEU A 225 -3.46 -4.75 10.64
CA LEU A 225 -3.40 -3.41 10.07
C LEU A 225 -3.24 -2.33 11.15
N ARG A 226 -3.89 -2.50 12.30
CA ARG A 226 -3.73 -1.61 13.47
C ARG A 226 -2.31 -1.69 14.02
N GLU A 227 -1.79 -2.89 14.23
CA GLU A 227 -0.48 -3.10 14.81
C GLU A 227 0.67 -2.69 13.89
N ARG A 228 0.57 -3.01 12.60
CA ARG A 228 1.66 -2.77 11.65
C ARG A 228 1.63 -1.38 11.05
N LEU A 229 0.43 -0.87 10.73
CA LEU A 229 0.27 0.38 9.98
C LEU A 229 -0.26 1.53 10.83
N GLY A 230 -0.60 1.29 12.10
CA GLY A 230 -1.18 2.31 12.98
C GLY A 230 -2.61 2.69 12.61
N ALA A 231 -3.37 1.77 12.02
CA ALA A 231 -4.76 2.03 11.66
C ALA A 231 -5.64 2.15 12.92
N GLU A 232 -6.37 3.25 13.04
CA GLU A 232 -7.41 3.43 14.06
C GLU A 232 -8.78 3.01 13.54
N ARG A 233 -9.01 3.22 12.24
CA ARG A 233 -10.26 2.91 11.52
C ARG A 233 -9.95 2.21 10.21
N ILE A 234 -10.74 1.19 9.91
CA ILE A 234 -10.64 0.47 8.64
C ILE A 234 -12.01 0.50 7.98
N LEU A 235 -12.07 1.09 6.80
CA LEU A 235 -13.26 1.17 5.96
C LEU A 235 -13.17 0.05 4.92
N TRP A 236 -14.24 -0.73 4.81
CA TRP A 236 -14.32 -1.88 3.93
C TRP A 236 -15.34 -1.63 2.82
N LEU A 237 -14.94 -1.88 1.57
CA LEU A 237 -15.85 -2.00 0.45
C LEU A 237 -16.05 -3.48 0.15
N HIS A 238 -17.29 -3.86 -0.14
CA HIS A 238 -17.68 -5.22 -0.50
C HIS A 238 -17.98 -5.35 -2.00
N HIS A 239 -18.07 -4.22 -2.69
CA HIS A 239 -18.32 -4.11 -4.11
C HIS A 239 -17.16 -3.38 -4.80
N GLY A 240 -17.04 -3.52 -6.13
CA GLY A 240 -16.00 -2.85 -6.92
C GLY A 240 -15.27 -3.79 -7.89
N TYR A 241 -15.90 -4.90 -8.27
CA TYR A 241 -15.35 -5.82 -9.26
C TYR A 241 -15.10 -5.13 -10.60
N LEU A 242 -13.93 -5.42 -11.20
CA LEU A 242 -13.56 -5.04 -12.57
C LEU A 242 -13.18 -6.30 -13.36
N ALA A 243 -13.75 -6.46 -14.56
CA ALA A 243 -13.37 -7.53 -15.45
C ALA A 243 -11.91 -7.40 -15.89
N GLY A 244 -11.19 -8.53 -15.89
CA GLY A 244 -9.76 -8.58 -16.23
C GLY A 244 -8.82 -8.10 -15.10
N ASP A 245 -9.33 -7.78 -13.91
CA ASP A 245 -8.51 -7.47 -12.75
C ASP A 245 -7.96 -8.75 -12.11
N ASP A 246 -6.64 -8.88 -12.06
CA ASP A 246 -5.93 -10.00 -11.46
C ASP A 246 -5.58 -9.80 -9.98
N THR A 247 -5.88 -8.61 -9.43
CA THR A 247 -5.47 -8.21 -8.07
C THR A 247 -6.45 -8.65 -6.99
N ASP A 248 -7.58 -9.25 -7.34
CA ASP A 248 -8.73 -9.55 -6.47
C ASP A 248 -9.42 -8.27 -5.94
N SER A 249 -9.61 -7.27 -6.80
CA SER A 249 -10.26 -5.98 -6.51
C SER A 249 -9.43 -5.11 -5.55
N HIS A 250 -8.19 -4.80 -5.91
CA HIS A 250 -7.40 -3.79 -5.20
C HIS A 250 -8.15 -2.47 -5.09
N ILE A 251 -8.06 -1.84 -3.93
CA ILE A 251 -8.74 -0.57 -3.68
C ILE A 251 -8.25 0.56 -4.59
N ASP A 252 -6.97 0.59 -4.92
CA ASP A 252 -6.35 1.64 -5.74
C ASP A 252 -6.79 1.62 -7.21
N THR A 253 -7.40 0.52 -7.67
CA THR A 253 -8.00 0.43 -9.00
C THR A 253 -9.39 1.05 -9.07
N ILE A 254 -10.13 1.11 -7.95
CA ILE A 254 -11.56 1.48 -7.92
C ILE A 254 -11.85 2.75 -7.12
N ALA A 255 -11.13 3.00 -6.01
CA ALA A 255 -11.36 4.18 -5.17
C ALA A 255 -10.09 4.60 -4.45
N ARG A 256 -9.84 5.92 -4.37
CA ARG A 256 -8.65 6.50 -3.76
C ARG A 256 -9.02 7.56 -2.75
N LEU A 257 -8.35 7.53 -1.58
CA LEU A 257 -8.41 8.64 -0.64
C LEU A 257 -7.62 9.84 -1.18
N CYS A 258 -8.17 11.03 -0.99
CA CYS A 258 -7.59 12.29 -1.43
C CYS A 258 -7.70 13.36 -0.32
N PRO A 259 -6.96 14.48 -0.39
CA PRO A 259 -7.06 15.56 0.58
C PRO A 259 -8.50 16.06 0.80
N ASN A 260 -8.72 16.70 1.97
CA ASN A 260 -10.01 17.30 2.34
C ASN A 260 -11.18 16.30 2.42
N HIS A 261 -10.92 15.10 2.93
CA HIS A 261 -11.93 14.04 3.06
C HIS A 261 -12.64 13.70 1.75
N THR A 262 -11.90 13.71 0.65
CA THR A 262 -12.41 13.36 -0.67
C THR A 262 -12.08 11.91 -0.98
N ILE A 263 -13.03 11.19 -1.58
CA ILE A 263 -12.81 9.90 -2.21
C ILE A 263 -13.05 10.07 -3.70
N VAL A 264 -12.02 9.76 -4.49
CA VAL A 264 -12.14 9.68 -5.95
C VAL A 264 -12.41 8.21 -6.28
N TYR A 265 -13.41 7.93 -7.12
CA TYR A 265 -13.81 6.55 -7.42
C TYR A 265 -14.26 6.38 -8.87
N VAL A 266 -14.15 5.15 -9.38
CA VAL A 266 -14.59 4.80 -10.73
C VAL A 266 -16.11 4.63 -10.74
N LYS A 267 -16.79 5.27 -11.72
CA LYS A 267 -18.22 5.19 -11.93
C LYS A 267 -18.55 4.72 -13.34
N CYS A 268 -19.45 3.77 -13.44
CA CYS A 268 -20.02 3.33 -14.71
C CYS A 268 -21.46 3.82 -14.84
N ASP A 269 -21.72 4.73 -15.77
CA ASP A 269 -23.05 5.28 -16.01
C ASP A 269 -23.86 4.51 -17.07
N ASP A 270 -23.21 3.58 -17.81
CA ASP A 270 -23.90 2.77 -18.83
C ASP A 270 -24.56 1.54 -18.19
N PRO A 271 -25.90 1.47 -18.13
CA PRO A 271 -26.60 0.32 -17.56
C PRO A 271 -26.45 -0.98 -18.37
N ALA A 272 -25.91 -0.91 -19.59
CA ALA A 272 -25.63 -2.07 -20.42
C ALA A 272 -24.22 -2.64 -20.18
N ASP A 273 -23.34 -1.91 -19.50
CA ASP A 273 -22.01 -2.39 -19.14
C ASP A 273 -22.07 -3.39 -17.98
N GLU A 274 -21.29 -4.45 -18.06
CA GLU A 274 -21.22 -5.50 -17.04
C GLU A 274 -20.83 -5.00 -15.64
N HIS A 275 -20.11 -3.87 -15.54
CA HIS A 275 -19.68 -3.29 -14.26
C HIS A 275 -20.72 -2.37 -13.63
N HIS A 276 -21.78 -1.99 -14.36
CA HIS A 276 -22.72 -0.96 -13.90
C HIS A 276 -23.32 -1.28 -12.52
N ALA A 277 -23.86 -2.47 -12.36
CA ALA A 277 -24.52 -2.86 -11.12
C ALA A 277 -23.54 -2.92 -9.94
N GLU A 278 -22.34 -3.44 -10.17
CA GLU A 278 -21.31 -3.61 -9.15
C GLU A 278 -20.73 -2.27 -8.71
N LEU A 279 -20.40 -1.38 -9.66
CA LEU A 279 -19.90 -0.04 -9.35
C LEU A 279 -20.98 0.88 -8.76
N GLN A 280 -22.26 0.68 -9.10
CA GLN A 280 -23.37 1.36 -8.45
C GLN A 280 -23.53 0.91 -6.98
N ALA A 281 -23.37 -0.37 -6.69
CA ALA A 281 -23.39 -0.88 -5.33
C ALA A 281 -22.21 -0.32 -4.51
N MET A 282 -21.00 -0.26 -5.09
CA MET A 282 -19.83 0.39 -4.49
C MET A 282 -20.09 1.87 -4.20
N GLU A 283 -20.69 2.62 -5.13
CA GLU A 283 -21.05 4.03 -4.93
C GLU A 283 -21.97 4.21 -3.71
N ALA A 284 -22.96 3.34 -3.55
CA ALA A 284 -23.86 3.35 -2.38
C ALA A 284 -23.12 3.07 -1.06
N GLU A 285 -22.13 2.16 -1.07
CA GLU A 285 -21.25 1.94 0.08
C GLU A 285 -20.42 3.19 0.40
N LEU A 286 -19.80 3.82 -0.61
CA LEU A 286 -19.02 5.05 -0.44
C LEU A 286 -19.86 6.19 0.13
N GLU A 287 -21.12 6.37 -0.31
CA GLU A 287 -22.05 7.36 0.24
C GLU A 287 -22.40 7.12 1.71
N ALA A 288 -22.38 5.86 2.14
CA ALA A 288 -22.60 5.48 3.53
C ALA A 288 -21.40 5.68 4.44
N LEU A 289 -20.17 5.79 3.90
CA LEU A 289 -18.96 6.01 4.68
C LEU A 289 -18.99 7.37 5.40
N ARG A 290 -18.32 7.42 6.54
CA ARG A 290 -18.19 8.64 7.35
C ARG A 290 -16.72 8.87 7.70
N THR A 291 -16.34 10.11 7.76
CA THR A 291 -15.04 10.55 8.28
C THR A 291 -14.90 10.25 9.78
N ALA A 292 -13.73 10.42 10.35
CA ALA A 292 -13.51 10.17 11.78
C ALA A 292 -14.39 11.06 12.68
N ASP A 293 -14.73 12.25 12.22
CA ASP A 293 -15.64 13.21 12.91
C ASP A 293 -17.12 13.04 12.51
N GLY A 294 -17.49 11.97 11.79
CA GLY A 294 -18.87 11.58 11.50
C GLY A 294 -19.49 12.26 10.28
N ARG A 295 -18.76 13.09 9.53
CA ARG A 295 -19.24 13.73 8.30
C ARG A 295 -19.19 12.77 7.11
N PRO A 296 -20.02 12.96 6.07
CA PRO A 296 -19.86 12.24 4.82
C PRO A 296 -18.56 12.65 4.12
N TYR A 297 -17.99 11.73 3.34
CA TYR A 297 -16.89 12.04 2.42
C TYR A 297 -17.39 12.86 1.22
N HIS A 298 -16.52 13.68 0.65
CA HIS A 298 -16.76 14.26 -0.67
C HIS A 298 -16.44 13.21 -1.72
N LEU A 299 -17.44 12.81 -2.51
CA LEU A 299 -17.28 11.82 -3.56
C LEU A 299 -17.04 12.50 -4.90
N LEU A 300 -15.98 12.09 -5.60
CA LEU A 300 -15.64 12.57 -6.94
C LEU A 300 -15.59 11.40 -7.91
N ALA A 301 -16.61 11.28 -8.75
CA ALA A 301 -16.69 10.22 -9.73
C ALA A 301 -15.72 10.46 -10.90
N LEU A 302 -14.96 9.42 -11.25
CA LEU A 302 -14.20 9.33 -12.50
C LEU A 302 -14.97 8.44 -13.46
N PRO A 303 -15.20 8.90 -14.71
CA PRO A 303 -15.92 8.09 -15.67
C PRO A 303 -15.09 6.85 -16.03
N MET A 304 -15.76 5.71 -16.10
CA MET A 304 -15.18 4.51 -16.67
C MET A 304 -14.92 4.74 -18.17
N PRO A 305 -13.77 4.37 -18.71
CA PRO A 305 -13.52 4.44 -20.16
C PRO A 305 -14.35 3.41 -20.92
N ASP A 306 -14.48 3.61 -22.24
CA ASP A 306 -15.04 2.60 -23.12
C ASP A 306 -14.30 1.27 -22.96
N ALA A 307 -15.00 0.15 -23.17
CA ALA A 307 -14.40 -1.18 -23.02
C ALA A 307 -13.20 -1.37 -23.96
N ILE A 308 -12.07 -1.74 -23.35
CA ILE A 308 -10.84 -2.08 -24.07
C ILE A 308 -10.65 -3.58 -23.97
N HIS A 309 -10.31 -4.21 -25.09
CA HIS A 309 -10.09 -5.65 -25.17
C HIS A 309 -8.69 -5.93 -25.71
N ASP A 310 -8.11 -7.03 -25.27
CA ASP A 310 -6.88 -7.57 -25.86
C ASP A 310 -7.14 -8.23 -27.23
N GLU A 311 -6.10 -8.77 -27.83
CA GLU A 311 -6.19 -9.47 -29.13
C GLU A 311 -7.03 -10.76 -29.06
N ALA A 312 -7.15 -11.37 -27.89
CA ALA A 312 -7.98 -12.56 -27.65
C ALA A 312 -9.45 -12.22 -27.38
N GLY A 313 -9.79 -10.93 -27.26
CA GLY A 313 -11.12 -10.43 -26.96
C GLY A 313 -11.46 -10.39 -25.47
N ALA A 314 -10.51 -10.65 -24.58
CA ALA A 314 -10.70 -10.48 -23.14
C ALA A 314 -10.70 -9.00 -22.77
N ARG A 315 -11.63 -8.59 -21.88
CA ARG A 315 -11.71 -7.21 -21.43
C ARG A 315 -10.53 -6.90 -20.51
N LEU A 316 -9.87 -5.75 -20.78
CA LEU A 316 -8.78 -5.27 -19.97
C LEU A 316 -9.30 -4.31 -18.88
N PRO A 317 -8.79 -4.40 -17.64
CA PRO A 317 -9.08 -3.40 -16.63
C PRO A 317 -8.44 -2.08 -17.06
N ALA A 318 -9.22 -1.01 -17.07
CA ALA A 318 -8.76 0.30 -17.48
C ALA A 318 -9.21 1.37 -16.46
N PRO A 319 -8.85 1.22 -15.15
CA PRO A 319 -9.35 2.08 -14.11
C PRO A 319 -8.67 3.45 -14.15
N SER A 320 -9.47 4.52 -14.23
CA SER A 320 -8.96 5.90 -14.16
C SER A 320 -8.50 6.30 -12.75
N ALA A 321 -8.81 5.50 -11.72
CA ALA A 321 -8.45 5.77 -10.34
C ALA A 321 -7.01 5.36 -9.99
N ASN A 322 -6.38 4.48 -10.76
CA ASN A 322 -5.01 4.04 -10.49
C ASN A 322 -4.00 5.11 -10.92
N PHE A 323 -3.81 6.12 -10.08
CA PHE A 323 -2.90 7.24 -10.30
C PHE A 323 -1.81 7.32 -9.22
N LEU A 324 -0.73 8.03 -9.51
CA LEU A 324 0.34 8.34 -8.57
C LEU A 324 0.28 9.83 -8.21
N SER A 325 0.13 10.14 -6.92
CA SER A 325 0.24 11.49 -6.39
C SER A 325 1.69 11.83 -6.06
N MET A 326 2.14 12.99 -6.51
CA MET A 326 3.49 13.52 -6.28
C MET A 326 3.40 15.00 -5.90
N PRO A 327 4.47 15.59 -5.33
CA PRO A 327 4.52 17.04 -5.14
C PRO A 327 4.23 17.78 -6.45
N ARG A 328 3.14 18.56 -6.47
CA ARG A 328 2.70 19.41 -7.59
C ARG A 328 2.28 18.67 -8.86
N ALA A 329 2.06 17.35 -8.82
CA ALA A 329 1.60 16.59 -9.99
C ALA A 329 0.84 15.32 -9.56
N VAL A 330 -0.06 14.90 -10.44
CA VAL A 330 -0.70 13.58 -10.39
C VAL A 330 -0.45 12.92 -11.73
N LEU A 331 0.17 11.75 -11.73
CA LEU A 331 0.32 10.92 -12.93
C LEU A 331 -0.85 9.96 -12.98
N ARG A 332 -1.68 10.12 -13.99
CA ARG A 332 -2.92 9.36 -14.17
C ARG A 332 -2.89 8.63 -15.51
N PRO A 333 -3.34 7.36 -15.57
CA PRO A 333 -3.56 6.69 -16.85
C PRO A 333 -4.65 7.44 -17.64
N THR A 334 -4.48 7.46 -18.95
CA THR A 334 -5.44 8.05 -19.88
C THR A 334 -5.76 7.05 -20.97
N TYR A 335 -7.01 6.79 -21.18
CA TYR A 335 -7.53 5.88 -22.19
C TYR A 335 -8.18 6.67 -23.30
N ARG A 336 -8.15 6.11 -24.54
CA ARG A 336 -8.87 6.71 -25.65
C ARG A 336 -10.37 6.56 -25.38
N ARG A 337 -11.09 7.65 -25.67
CA ARG A 337 -12.56 7.66 -25.73
C ARG A 337 -12.98 7.45 -27.17
#